data_13a30302c3475bb18677ff2fb8c59cde
#
_entry.id   13a30302c3475bb18677ff2fb8c59cde
#
_cell.length_a   1.000
_cell.length_b   1.000
_cell.length_c   1.000
_cell.angle_alpha   90.00
_cell.angle_beta   90.00
_cell.angle_gamma   90.00
#
_symmetry.space_group_name_H-M   'P 1'
#
loop_
_entity.id
_entity.type
_entity.pdbx_description
1 polymer ?
#
loop_
_entity_poly.entity_id
_entity_poly.type
_entity_poly.pdbx_seq_one_letter_code
_entity_poly.pdbx_strand_id
1 'polypeptide(L)'
;MKNLNILIVEGNLKEENQNFLKVGIQTHTESLKDSLNVFNNNYHFDVINPSSDQNLDEAKNKLPKYDGLIWGGSSLNIYNNTPEIKRQIEFMRECQKQVKNILAICWGMQVAVTAAGGEVKKAEKSHIGIANEIIINNDGLNNSIYK
;
A
#
# COMPACT_ATOMS: atom_id res chain seq x y z
N MET A 1 -7.03 -0.26 25.74
CA MET A 1 -6.49 -0.90 24.54
C MET A 1 -5.20 -0.20 24.16
N LYS A 2 -4.20 -0.91 23.60
CA LYS A 2 -2.93 -0.30 23.16
C LYS A 2 -3.21 0.55 21.91
N ASN A 3 -2.69 1.77 21.88
CA ASN A 3 -2.69 2.57 20.66
C ASN A 3 -1.72 1.92 19.66
N LEU A 4 -2.16 1.74 18.42
CA LEU A 4 -1.35 1.16 17.36
C LEU A 4 -0.84 2.27 16.44
N ASN A 5 0.45 2.22 16.14
CA ASN A 5 1.10 3.10 15.17
C ASN A 5 1.05 2.44 13.78
N ILE A 6 0.30 3.03 12.88
CA ILE A 6 0.09 2.51 11.53
C ILE A 6 0.71 3.48 10.51
N LEU A 7 1.60 2.97 9.67
CA LEU A 7 2.09 3.70 8.52
C LEU A 7 1.18 3.45 7.32
N ILE A 8 0.60 4.50 6.77
CA ILE A 8 -0.12 4.44 5.49
C ILE A 8 0.81 4.95 4.39
N VAL A 9 1.00 4.15 3.36
CA VAL A 9 1.83 4.51 2.21
C VAL A 9 0.92 4.89 1.04
N GLU A 10 1.06 6.14 0.60
CA GLU A 10 0.35 6.68 -0.55
C GLU A 10 1.03 6.24 -1.84
N GLY A 11 0.29 5.53 -2.68
CA GLY A 11 0.78 4.99 -3.95
C GLY A 11 0.68 5.93 -5.14
N ASN A 12 -0.24 6.91 -5.08
CA ASN A 12 -0.45 7.87 -6.17
C ASN A 12 0.62 8.96 -6.19
N LEU A 13 0.81 9.55 -7.37
CA LEU A 13 1.60 10.78 -7.49
C LEU A 13 0.85 11.94 -6.82
N LYS A 14 1.61 12.92 -6.32
CA LYS A 14 1.05 14.09 -5.64
C LYS A 14 0.06 14.86 -6.52
N GLU A 15 0.36 15.00 -7.80
CA GLU A 15 -0.50 15.67 -8.77
C GLU A 15 -1.85 14.94 -8.92
N GLU A 16 -1.82 13.62 -8.96
CA GLU A 16 -3.03 12.81 -9.09
C GLU A 16 -3.94 12.95 -7.88
N ASN A 17 -3.39 12.91 -6.67
CA ASN A 17 -4.14 13.18 -5.45
C ASN A 17 -4.76 14.59 -5.44
N GLN A 18 -4.02 15.59 -5.93
CA GLN A 18 -4.56 16.94 -6.08
C GLN A 18 -5.74 16.98 -7.06
N ASN A 19 -5.70 16.20 -8.13
CA ASN A 19 -6.80 16.12 -9.08
C ASN A 19 -8.04 15.44 -8.48
N PHE A 20 -7.89 14.39 -7.67
CA PHE A 20 -8.99 13.79 -6.92
C PHE A 20 -9.67 14.81 -5.99
N LEU A 21 -8.88 15.53 -5.21
CA LEU A 21 -9.40 16.53 -4.27
C LEU A 21 -10.14 17.68 -4.98
N LYS A 22 -9.66 18.13 -6.15
CA LYS A 22 -10.34 19.19 -6.95
C LYS A 22 -11.75 18.80 -7.38
N VAL A 23 -12.02 17.50 -7.57
CA VAL A 23 -13.35 16.99 -7.97
C VAL A 23 -14.13 16.40 -6.79
N GLY A 24 -13.68 16.64 -5.55
CA GLY A 24 -14.36 16.20 -4.33
C GLY A 24 -14.21 14.69 -4.04
N ILE A 25 -13.22 14.03 -4.61
CA ILE A 25 -12.92 12.63 -4.35
C ILE A 25 -11.82 12.55 -3.28
N GLN A 26 -12.03 11.75 -2.25
CA GLN A 26 -11.02 11.48 -1.24
C GLN A 26 -9.81 10.73 -1.84
N THR A 27 -8.62 10.98 -1.30
CA THR A 27 -7.45 10.17 -1.60
C THR A 27 -7.59 8.77 -1.01
N HIS A 28 -6.85 7.80 -1.54
CA HIS A 28 -6.83 6.45 -0.98
C HIS A 28 -6.39 6.45 0.49
N THR A 29 -5.46 7.32 0.85
CA THR A 29 -4.99 7.50 2.23
C THR A 29 -6.10 7.94 3.18
N GLU A 30 -6.88 8.93 2.80
CA GLU A 30 -8.00 9.42 3.61
C GLU A 30 -9.09 8.37 3.76
N SER A 31 -9.45 7.70 2.66
CA SER A 31 -10.43 6.60 2.67
C SER A 31 -9.99 5.43 3.56
N LEU A 32 -8.70 5.09 3.57
CA LEU A 32 -8.17 4.06 4.46
C LEU A 32 -8.22 4.47 5.93
N LYS A 33 -7.87 5.71 6.26
CA LYS A 33 -7.98 6.23 7.64
C LYS A 33 -9.43 6.19 8.14
N ASP A 34 -10.36 6.67 7.33
CA ASP A 34 -11.77 6.68 7.67
C ASP A 34 -12.31 5.26 7.89
N SER A 35 -11.96 4.33 7.00
CA SER A 35 -12.36 2.92 7.10
C SER A 35 -11.83 2.27 8.38
N LEU A 36 -10.59 2.52 8.75
CA LEU A 36 -10.01 1.98 9.98
C LEU A 36 -10.64 2.58 11.23
N ASN A 37 -10.90 3.87 11.23
CA ASN A 37 -11.52 4.58 12.35
C ASN A 37 -12.97 4.14 12.63
N VAL A 38 -13.66 3.55 11.66
CA VAL A 38 -14.98 2.93 11.89
C VAL A 38 -14.88 1.76 12.89
N PHE A 39 -13.78 1.02 12.87
CA PHE A 39 -13.61 -0.15 13.72
C PHE A 39 -12.97 0.17 15.07
N ASN A 40 -12.08 1.15 15.11
CA ASN A 40 -11.35 1.51 16.33
C ASN A 40 -10.71 2.90 16.19
N ASN A 41 -10.85 3.74 17.22
CA ASN A 41 -10.28 5.10 17.24
C ASN A 41 -8.89 5.16 17.92
N ASN A 42 -8.27 4.01 18.24
CA ASN A 42 -6.98 3.94 18.93
C ASN A 42 -5.81 3.75 17.95
N TYR A 43 -5.93 4.27 16.73
CA TYR A 43 -4.85 4.28 15.76
C TYR A 43 -4.17 5.63 15.71
N HIS A 44 -2.85 5.62 15.67
CA HIS A 44 -2.05 6.77 15.26
C HIS A 44 -1.55 6.51 13.83
N PHE A 45 -1.85 7.42 12.92
CA PHE A 45 -1.50 7.28 11.51
C PHE A 45 -0.38 8.24 11.13
N ASP A 46 0.72 7.71 10.61
CA ASP A 46 1.66 8.45 9.79
C ASP A 46 1.40 8.15 8.32
N VAL A 47 1.65 9.12 7.46
CA VAL A 47 1.50 8.98 6.00
C VAL A 47 2.81 9.34 5.33
N ILE A 48 3.19 8.53 4.35
CA ILE A 48 4.34 8.82 3.48
C ILE A 48 3.97 8.57 2.03
N ASN A 49 4.51 9.40 1.14
CA ASN A 49 4.46 9.20 -0.30
C ASN A 49 5.88 9.00 -0.86
N PRO A 50 6.32 7.75 -1.07
CA PRO A 50 7.69 7.49 -1.53
C PRO A 50 8.00 8.06 -2.91
N SER A 51 6.99 8.37 -3.72
CA SER A 51 7.17 8.97 -5.05
C SER A 51 7.66 10.41 -4.98
N SER A 52 7.25 11.16 -3.96
CA SER A 52 7.43 12.62 -3.90
C SER A 52 8.15 13.12 -2.66
N ASP A 53 8.13 12.37 -1.55
CA ASP A 53 8.69 12.83 -0.29
C ASP A 53 10.22 12.84 -0.31
N GLN A 54 10.81 13.94 0.19
CA GLN A 54 12.25 14.12 0.21
C GLN A 54 12.92 13.41 1.40
N ASN A 55 12.17 13.15 2.48
CA ASN A 55 12.70 12.61 3.74
C ASN A 55 12.50 11.10 3.88
N LEU A 56 12.68 10.33 2.77
CA LEU A 56 12.52 8.88 2.81
C LEU A 56 13.48 8.19 3.79
N ASP A 57 14.67 8.71 3.98
CA ASP A 57 15.62 8.10 4.91
C ASP A 57 15.20 8.28 6.38
N GLU A 58 14.61 9.42 6.73
CA GLU A 58 13.99 9.60 8.04
C GLU A 58 12.82 8.62 8.25
N ALA A 59 11.99 8.45 7.22
CA ALA A 59 10.89 7.50 7.26
C ALA A 59 11.38 6.05 7.42
N LYS A 60 12.43 5.64 6.70
CA LYS A 60 13.04 4.31 6.85
C LYS A 60 13.54 4.07 8.27
N ASN A 61 14.15 5.07 8.91
CA ASN A 61 14.63 4.97 10.30
C ASN A 61 13.48 4.83 11.33
N LYS A 62 12.26 5.22 10.96
CA LYS A 62 11.07 5.09 11.81
C LYS A 62 10.33 3.76 11.60
N LEU A 63 10.60 3.01 10.54
CA LEU A 63 9.90 1.77 10.20
C LEU A 63 9.75 0.79 11.38
N PRO A 64 10.77 0.54 12.22
CA PRO A 64 10.63 -0.38 13.35
C PRO A 64 9.64 0.06 14.43
N LYS A 65 9.18 1.30 14.42
CA LYS A 65 8.24 1.84 15.41
C LYS A 65 6.77 1.57 15.06
N TYR A 66 6.48 1.15 13.82
CA TYR A 66 5.12 0.87 13.39
C TYR A 66 4.69 -0.55 13.75
N ASP A 67 3.50 -0.67 14.32
CA ASP A 67 2.84 -1.94 14.60
C ASP A 67 2.32 -2.59 13.30
N GLY A 68 2.07 -1.79 12.26
CA GLY A 68 1.66 -2.24 10.94
C GLY A 68 1.83 -1.18 9.85
N LEU A 69 1.81 -1.64 8.61
CA LEU A 69 1.87 -0.81 7.41
C LEU A 69 0.73 -1.20 6.46
N ILE A 70 0.08 -0.19 5.89
CA ILE A 70 -0.94 -0.38 4.85
C ILE A 70 -0.51 0.38 3.61
N TRP A 71 -0.44 -0.33 2.48
CA TRP A 71 -0.15 0.25 1.18
C TRP A 71 -1.34 0.04 0.26
N GLY A 72 -1.99 1.13 -0.11
CA GLY A 72 -3.23 1.12 -0.88
C GLY A 72 -3.04 0.99 -2.39
N GLY A 73 -4.10 1.34 -3.10
CA GLY A 73 -4.14 1.37 -4.56
C GLY A 73 -3.41 2.57 -5.17
N SER A 74 -3.22 2.50 -6.49
CA SER A 74 -2.76 3.61 -7.34
C SER A 74 -3.22 3.36 -8.77
N SER A 75 -3.28 4.42 -9.58
CA SER A 75 -3.49 4.34 -11.03
C SER A 75 -2.22 4.03 -11.82
N LEU A 76 -1.05 3.97 -11.14
CA LEU A 76 0.22 3.68 -11.78
C LEU A 76 0.26 2.24 -12.33
N ASN A 77 1.09 2.05 -13.34
CA ASN A 77 1.38 0.73 -13.92
C ASN A 77 2.84 0.37 -13.65
N ILE A 78 3.08 -0.69 -12.88
CA ILE A 78 4.42 -1.03 -12.38
C ILE A 78 5.42 -1.32 -13.49
N TYR A 79 4.94 -1.85 -14.62
CA TYR A 79 5.76 -2.13 -15.79
C TYR A 79 6.21 -0.87 -16.56
N ASN A 80 5.73 0.33 -16.23
CA ASN A 80 6.24 1.60 -16.80
C ASN A 80 7.62 1.97 -16.26
N ASN A 81 8.01 1.41 -15.10
CA ASN A 81 9.36 1.49 -14.56
C ASN A 81 9.92 2.92 -14.42
N THR A 82 9.06 3.89 -14.08
CA THR A 82 9.46 5.29 -13.87
C THR A 82 10.30 5.47 -12.60
N PRO A 83 11.02 6.59 -12.44
CA PRO A 83 11.77 6.88 -11.21
C PRO A 83 10.91 6.82 -9.95
N GLU A 84 9.67 7.31 -10.00
CA GLU A 84 8.72 7.31 -8.89
C GLU A 84 8.35 5.88 -8.48
N ILE A 85 8.13 4.99 -9.47
CA ILE A 85 7.85 3.58 -9.24
C ILE A 85 9.06 2.89 -8.62
N LYS A 86 10.25 3.14 -9.11
CA LYS A 86 11.50 2.58 -8.54
C LYS A 86 11.69 2.99 -7.09
N ARG A 87 11.44 4.26 -6.75
CA ARG A 87 11.49 4.74 -5.36
C ARG A 87 10.49 4.02 -4.47
N GLN A 88 9.28 3.76 -4.95
CA GLN A 88 8.27 2.99 -4.23
C GLN A 88 8.74 1.54 -3.99
N ILE A 89 9.29 0.88 -5.01
CA ILE A 89 9.81 -0.48 -4.89
C ILE A 89 10.97 -0.56 -3.88
N GLU A 90 11.90 0.39 -3.92
CA GLU A 90 13.01 0.47 -2.98
C GLU A 90 12.53 0.70 -1.54
N PHE A 91 11.55 1.59 -1.34
CA PHE A 91 10.95 1.81 -0.04
C PHE A 91 10.25 0.56 0.51
N MET A 92 9.51 -0.16 -0.35
CA MET A 92 8.87 -1.42 0.03
C MET A 92 9.88 -2.48 0.46
N ARG A 93 11.05 -2.58 -0.19
CA ARG A 93 12.12 -3.50 0.24
C ARG A 93 12.57 -3.23 1.68
N GLU A 94 12.68 -1.97 2.06
CA GLU A 94 13.01 -1.61 3.44
C GLU A 94 11.85 -1.91 4.41
N CYS A 95 10.61 -1.67 3.99
CA CYS A 95 9.43 -2.02 4.76
C CYS A 95 9.37 -3.53 5.05
N GLN A 96 9.61 -4.36 4.05
CA GLN A 96 9.58 -5.83 4.18
C GLN A 96 10.65 -6.37 5.16
N LYS A 97 11.77 -5.66 5.33
CA LYS A 97 12.82 -6.04 6.29
C LYS A 97 12.48 -5.64 7.72
N GLN A 98 11.74 -4.56 7.92
CA GLN A 98 11.65 -3.87 9.22
C GLN A 98 10.24 -3.84 9.82
N VAL A 99 9.18 -4.00 9.02
CA VAL A 99 7.79 -4.00 9.48
C VAL A 99 7.21 -5.41 9.41
N LYS A 100 6.75 -5.93 10.54
CA LYS A 100 6.26 -7.31 10.64
C LYS A 100 4.91 -7.50 9.94
N ASN A 101 4.00 -6.53 10.07
CA ASN A 101 2.64 -6.64 9.58
C ASN A 101 2.45 -5.67 8.42
N ILE A 102 2.35 -6.19 7.21
CA ILE A 102 2.16 -5.40 5.99
C ILE A 102 0.88 -5.87 5.31
N LEU A 103 -0.06 -4.93 5.10
CA LEU A 103 -1.23 -5.12 4.25
C LEU A 103 -1.01 -4.34 2.94
N ALA A 104 -0.82 -5.07 1.86
CA ALA A 104 -0.59 -4.52 0.53
C ALA A 104 -1.78 -4.81 -0.39
N ILE A 105 -2.49 -3.76 -0.84
CA ILE A 105 -3.74 -3.85 -1.58
C ILE A 105 -3.53 -3.31 -3.00
N CYS A 106 -3.98 -4.05 -4.01
CA CYS A 106 -3.96 -3.64 -5.42
C CYS A 106 -2.56 -3.20 -5.88
N TRP A 107 -2.30 -1.91 -6.01
CA TRP A 107 -0.98 -1.37 -6.33
C TRP A 107 0.08 -1.77 -5.31
N GLY A 108 -0.23 -1.66 -4.03
CA GLY A 108 0.68 -2.07 -2.94
C GLY A 108 1.12 -3.53 -3.07
N MET A 109 0.20 -4.43 -3.47
CA MET A 109 0.54 -5.83 -3.76
C MET A 109 1.52 -5.95 -4.94
N GLN A 110 1.31 -5.22 -6.03
CA GLN A 110 2.22 -5.23 -7.17
C GLN A 110 3.63 -4.73 -6.79
N VAL A 111 3.69 -3.66 -6.01
CA VAL A 111 4.97 -3.13 -5.47
C VAL A 111 5.64 -4.15 -4.55
N ALA A 112 4.87 -4.80 -3.65
CA ALA A 112 5.41 -5.79 -2.71
C ALA A 112 5.96 -7.03 -3.42
N VAL A 113 5.25 -7.56 -4.42
CA VAL A 113 5.69 -8.69 -5.23
C VAL A 113 6.98 -8.35 -5.98
N THR A 114 7.02 -7.17 -6.63
CA THR A 114 8.21 -6.72 -7.36
C THR A 114 9.40 -6.47 -6.43
N ALA A 115 9.15 -5.89 -5.26
CA ALA A 115 10.19 -5.66 -4.25
C ALA A 115 10.82 -6.97 -3.75
N ALA A 116 10.02 -8.03 -3.63
CA ALA A 116 10.45 -9.38 -3.27
C ALA A 116 11.14 -10.17 -4.41
N GLY A 117 11.29 -9.58 -5.59
CA GLY A 117 11.89 -10.23 -6.77
C GLY A 117 10.92 -10.98 -7.66
N GLY A 118 9.61 -10.88 -7.41
CA GLY A 118 8.57 -11.40 -8.29
C GLY A 118 8.36 -10.52 -9.52
N GLU A 119 7.57 -11.00 -10.45
CA GLU A 119 7.27 -10.32 -11.71
C GLU A 119 5.79 -9.96 -11.82
N VAL A 120 5.50 -8.72 -12.23
CA VAL A 120 4.17 -8.23 -12.56
C VAL A 120 4.16 -7.78 -14.02
N LYS A 121 3.31 -8.39 -14.84
CA LYS A 121 3.22 -8.14 -16.28
C LYS A 121 1.91 -7.47 -16.65
N LYS A 122 1.94 -6.74 -17.75
CA LYS A 122 0.71 -6.29 -18.41
C LYS A 122 -0.03 -7.52 -18.96
N ALA A 123 -1.31 -7.65 -18.63
CA ALA A 123 -2.14 -8.70 -19.21
C ALA A 123 -2.35 -8.47 -20.72
N GLU A 124 -2.37 -9.53 -21.49
CA GLU A 124 -2.67 -9.48 -22.94
C GLU A 124 -4.08 -8.95 -23.21
N LYS A 125 -5.03 -9.32 -22.34
CA LYS A 125 -6.42 -8.84 -22.37
C LYS A 125 -6.77 -8.21 -21.04
N SER A 126 -7.43 -7.05 -21.07
CA SER A 126 -7.99 -6.45 -19.86
C SER A 126 -9.11 -7.33 -19.32
N HIS A 127 -9.08 -7.60 -18.02
CA HIS A 127 -10.17 -8.23 -17.30
C HIS A 127 -10.90 -7.15 -16.52
N ILE A 128 -12.11 -6.82 -16.95
CA ILE A 128 -13.00 -5.87 -16.29
C ILE A 128 -14.28 -6.63 -15.95
N GLY A 129 -14.63 -6.71 -14.68
CA GLY A 129 -15.83 -7.39 -14.25
C GLY A 129 -15.75 -7.86 -12.80
N ILE A 130 -16.69 -8.73 -12.45
CA ILE A 130 -16.80 -9.34 -11.12
C ILE A 130 -16.07 -10.68 -11.15
N ALA A 131 -15.15 -10.88 -10.22
CA ALA A 131 -14.54 -12.19 -10.00
C ALA A 131 -15.51 -13.04 -9.18
N ASN A 132 -16.00 -14.11 -9.78
CA ASN A 132 -16.85 -15.11 -9.12
C ASN A 132 -15.99 -16.32 -8.70
N GLU A 133 -16.48 -17.07 -7.72
CA GLU A 133 -15.87 -18.34 -7.31
C GLU A 133 -14.39 -18.23 -6.90
N ILE A 134 -14.06 -17.18 -6.13
CA ILE A 134 -12.71 -17.04 -5.56
C ILE A 134 -12.51 -18.14 -4.52
N ILE A 135 -11.58 -19.04 -4.76
CA ILE A 135 -11.22 -20.14 -3.86
C ILE A 135 -9.96 -19.75 -3.08
N ILE A 136 -10.02 -19.89 -1.76
CA ILE A 136 -8.86 -19.72 -0.90
C ILE A 136 -7.98 -20.95 -1.04
N ASN A 137 -6.73 -20.76 -1.42
CA ASN A 137 -5.74 -21.85 -1.50
C ASN A 137 -5.26 -22.29 -0.10
N ASN A 138 -4.44 -23.33 -0.03
CA ASN A 138 -3.95 -23.88 1.23
C ASN A 138 -3.17 -22.86 2.07
N ASP A 139 -2.43 -21.97 1.46
CA ASP A 139 -1.68 -20.91 2.17
C ASP A 139 -2.65 -19.89 2.78
N GLY A 140 -3.70 -19.51 2.04
CA GLY A 140 -4.76 -18.64 2.54
C GLY A 140 -5.54 -19.27 3.70
N LEU A 141 -5.86 -20.57 3.63
CA LEU A 141 -6.54 -21.29 4.72
C LEU A 141 -5.73 -21.29 6.03
N ASN A 142 -4.41 -21.23 5.95
CA ASN A 142 -3.51 -21.15 7.09
C ASN A 142 -3.24 -19.72 7.56
N ASN A 143 -3.69 -18.71 6.83
CA ASN A 143 -3.49 -17.30 7.17
C ASN A 143 -4.58 -16.80 8.12
N SER A 144 -4.18 -16.07 9.17
CA SER A 144 -5.11 -15.55 10.19
C SER A 144 -6.12 -14.53 9.66
N ILE A 145 -5.84 -13.88 8.52
CA ILE A 145 -6.75 -12.89 7.89
C ILE A 145 -8.03 -13.57 7.36
N TYR A 146 -7.96 -14.87 7.00
CA TYR A 146 -9.09 -15.60 6.42
C TYR A 146 -9.76 -16.59 7.40
N LYS A 147 -9.47 -16.45 8.69
CA LYS A 147 -10.06 -17.30 9.76
C LYS A 147 -11.23 -16.66 10.46
#